data_723a9c97a1bffa544840b542d53956c7
#
_entry.id   723a9c97a1bffa544840b542d53956c7
#
_cell.length_a   1.000
_cell.length_b   1.000
_cell.length_c   1.000
_cell.angle_alpha   90.00
_cell.angle_beta   90.00
_cell.angle_gamma   90.00
#
_symmetry.space_group_name_H-M   'P 1'
#
loop_
_entity.id
_entity.type
_entity.pdbx_description
1 polymer ?
#
loop_
_entity_poly.entity_id
_entity_poly.type
_entity_poly.pdbx_seq_one_letter_code
_entity_poly.pdbx_strand_id
1 'polypeptide(L)'
;MLLSVQAMELAWVGFNYLGIERTTTAETVRSVADIHLAYMPYSHSVATAVGAALLVWFIIEKGFGRAFLGRAVGIGIVSHLILDLATHGHDIVLWPGLAAPKLGLGLYAAAPMVAFLVELIYGTFCWYLYRGGPGLLAFITIANLANLSIFSPDIPGPEQFLAGHPLLLVTFIFMQIVVSLVLVGILARRHGEASTETWSAGLRHQVQRG
;
A
#
# COMPACT_ATOMS: atom_id res chain seq x y z
N MET A 1 -9.26 -5.64 -6.09
CA MET A 1 -9.14 -4.34 -5.42
C MET A 1 -7.97 -4.27 -4.43
N LEU A 2 -7.88 -5.13 -3.39
CA LEU A 2 -6.74 -5.08 -2.44
C LEU A 2 -5.37 -5.18 -3.10
N LEU A 3 -5.21 -6.10 -4.06
CA LEU A 3 -3.95 -6.25 -4.80
C LEU A 3 -3.56 -5.02 -5.62
N SER A 4 -4.52 -4.19 -6.05
CA SER A 4 -4.22 -3.03 -6.90
C SER A 4 -3.52 -1.91 -6.15
N VAL A 5 -3.84 -1.73 -4.87
CA VAL A 5 -3.16 -0.73 -4.02
C VAL A 5 -1.69 -1.12 -3.81
N GLN A 6 -1.39 -2.42 -3.76
CA GLN A 6 -0.02 -2.94 -3.57
C GLN A 6 0.68 -3.33 -4.87
N ALA A 7 0.09 -3.01 -6.04
CA ALA A 7 0.61 -3.48 -7.32
C ALA A 7 2.01 -2.93 -7.62
N MET A 8 2.27 -1.66 -7.28
CA MET A 8 3.56 -1.02 -7.50
C MET A 8 4.63 -1.59 -6.55
N GLU A 9 4.29 -1.81 -5.29
CA GLU A 9 5.17 -2.46 -4.31
C GLU A 9 5.51 -3.89 -4.69
N LEU A 10 4.53 -4.66 -5.16
CA LEU A 10 4.78 -6.03 -5.63
C LEU A 10 5.67 -6.05 -6.88
N ALA A 11 5.52 -5.07 -7.78
CA ALA A 11 6.41 -4.90 -8.91
C ALA A 11 7.83 -4.52 -8.45
N TRP A 12 7.95 -3.58 -7.50
CA TRP A 12 9.22 -3.21 -6.89
C TRP A 12 9.95 -4.40 -6.26
N VAL A 13 9.25 -5.22 -5.48
CA VAL A 13 9.81 -6.45 -4.90
C VAL A 13 10.36 -7.34 -6.02
N GLY A 14 9.55 -7.63 -7.05
CA GLY A 14 9.97 -8.46 -8.18
C GLY A 14 11.19 -7.91 -8.91
N PHE A 15 11.21 -6.60 -9.19
CA PHE A 15 12.32 -5.96 -9.91
C PHE A 15 13.62 -5.88 -9.06
N ASN A 16 13.52 -5.74 -7.75
CA ASN A 16 14.69 -5.84 -6.88
C ASN A 16 15.28 -7.26 -6.87
N TYR A 17 14.46 -8.30 -6.79
CA TYR A 17 14.93 -9.70 -6.87
C TYR A 17 15.55 -10.04 -8.23
N LEU A 18 15.03 -9.46 -9.32
CA LEU A 18 15.57 -9.63 -10.66
C LEU A 18 16.80 -8.75 -10.94
N GLY A 19 17.17 -7.87 -10.03
CA GLY A 19 18.27 -6.92 -10.22
C GLY A 19 17.97 -5.81 -11.24
N ILE A 20 16.71 -5.64 -11.64
CA ILE A 20 16.26 -4.59 -12.58
C ILE A 20 16.20 -3.24 -11.86
N GLU A 21 15.75 -3.24 -10.62
CA GLU A 21 15.71 -2.07 -9.75
C GLU A 21 16.62 -2.27 -8.54
N ARG A 22 17.00 -1.17 -7.89
CA ARG A 22 17.94 -1.20 -6.79
C ARG A 22 17.47 -0.32 -5.64
N THR A 23 17.31 -0.95 -4.49
CA THR A 23 17.13 -0.29 -3.21
C THR A 23 18.44 -0.32 -2.45
N THR A 24 18.77 0.74 -1.71
CA THR A 24 19.92 0.81 -0.81
C THR A 24 19.47 1.31 0.55
N THR A 25 20.26 1.02 1.56
CA THR A 25 20.05 1.53 2.92
C THR A 25 21.27 2.36 3.34
N ALA A 26 21.08 3.29 4.25
CA ALA A 26 22.17 3.91 4.97
C ALA A 26 22.94 2.86 5.80
N GLU A 27 24.11 3.21 6.34
CA GLU A 27 24.90 2.34 7.22
C GLU A 27 24.14 1.95 8.49
N THR A 28 23.23 2.81 8.93
CA THR A 28 22.29 2.56 10.02
C THR A 28 20.90 2.93 9.55
N VAL A 29 19.92 2.05 9.69
CA VAL A 29 18.51 2.32 9.39
C VAL A 29 17.83 2.66 10.72
N ARG A 30 17.48 3.93 10.89
CA ARG A 30 16.75 4.44 12.07
C ARG A 30 15.34 4.90 11.73
N SER A 31 15.10 5.18 10.46
CA SER A 31 13.82 5.62 9.95
C SER A 31 13.63 5.23 8.49
N VAL A 32 12.43 5.39 7.98
CA VAL A 32 12.12 5.17 6.56
C VAL A 32 12.95 6.07 5.63
N ALA A 33 13.37 7.24 6.09
CA ALA A 33 14.22 8.16 5.33
C ALA A 33 15.64 7.61 5.05
N ASP A 34 16.08 6.60 5.80
CA ASP A 34 17.38 5.93 5.62
C ASP A 34 17.33 4.81 4.56
N ILE A 35 16.15 4.57 3.98
CA ILE A 35 15.91 3.64 2.90
C ILE A 35 15.84 4.44 1.60
N HIS A 36 16.76 4.18 0.70
CA HIS A 36 16.89 4.95 -0.54
C HIS A 36 16.48 4.12 -1.74
N LEU A 37 15.56 4.67 -2.52
CA LEU A 37 15.11 4.14 -3.80
C LEU A 37 16.13 4.55 -4.88
N ALA A 38 17.32 3.91 -4.85
CA ALA A 38 18.49 4.35 -5.61
C ALA A 38 18.26 4.33 -7.13
N TYR A 39 17.57 3.31 -7.63
CA TYR A 39 17.21 3.17 -9.04
C TYR A 39 15.91 2.39 -9.19
N MET A 40 14.80 3.09 -9.39
CA MET A 40 13.46 2.50 -9.50
C MET A 40 12.64 3.17 -10.63
N PRO A 41 13.08 3.01 -11.89
CA PRO A 41 12.45 3.71 -13.01
C PRO A 41 11.11 3.11 -13.43
N TYR A 42 10.77 1.91 -12.99
CA TYR A 42 9.59 1.18 -13.45
C TYR A 42 8.51 1.09 -12.37
N SER A 43 8.83 0.61 -11.18
CA SER A 43 7.86 0.44 -10.10
C SER A 43 7.40 1.78 -9.52
N HIS A 44 8.33 2.73 -9.27
CA HIS A 44 8.03 4.04 -8.69
C HIS A 44 8.21 5.17 -9.73
N SER A 45 7.52 5.03 -10.86
CA SER A 45 7.45 6.04 -11.91
C SER A 45 6.01 6.48 -12.13
N VAL A 46 5.80 7.79 -12.21
CA VAL A 46 4.47 8.37 -12.44
C VAL A 46 3.88 7.84 -13.76
N ALA A 47 4.65 7.86 -14.83
CA ALA A 47 4.19 7.40 -16.14
C ALA A 47 3.84 5.89 -16.12
N THR A 48 4.65 5.08 -15.44
CA THR A 48 4.39 3.63 -15.34
C THR A 48 3.14 3.34 -14.50
N ALA A 49 2.98 4.00 -13.35
CA ALA A 49 1.82 3.82 -12.49
C ALA A 49 0.51 4.25 -13.19
N VAL A 50 0.51 5.43 -13.83
CA VAL A 50 -0.65 5.92 -14.59
C VAL A 50 -0.92 5.02 -15.79
N GLY A 51 0.11 4.63 -16.54
CA GLY A 51 -0.01 3.71 -17.67
C GLY A 51 -0.57 2.35 -17.25
N ALA A 52 -0.06 1.77 -16.17
CA ALA A 52 -0.56 0.51 -15.62
C ALA A 52 -2.03 0.63 -15.15
N ALA A 53 -2.38 1.73 -14.46
CA ALA A 53 -3.75 1.99 -14.02
C ALA A 53 -4.73 2.05 -15.19
N LEU A 54 -4.39 2.81 -16.25
CA LEU A 54 -5.21 2.93 -17.45
C LEU A 54 -5.31 1.62 -18.23
N LEU A 55 -4.20 0.91 -18.37
CA LEU A 55 -4.15 -0.37 -19.08
C LEU A 55 -5.02 -1.42 -18.37
N VAL A 56 -4.85 -1.59 -17.06
CA VAL A 56 -5.62 -2.56 -16.28
C VAL A 56 -7.10 -2.17 -16.23
N TRP A 57 -7.42 -0.89 -16.09
CA TRP A 57 -8.79 -0.41 -16.21
C TRP A 57 -9.39 -0.79 -17.55
N PHE A 58 -8.72 -0.47 -18.66
CA PHE A 58 -9.18 -0.79 -20.01
C PHE A 58 -9.39 -2.29 -20.21
N ILE A 59 -8.43 -3.13 -19.80
CA ILE A 59 -8.52 -4.59 -19.93
C ILE A 59 -9.73 -5.12 -19.14
N ILE A 60 -9.94 -4.67 -17.88
CA ILE A 60 -11.05 -5.15 -17.06
C ILE A 60 -12.39 -4.66 -17.62
N GLU A 61 -12.46 -3.42 -18.06
CA GLU A 61 -13.70 -2.86 -18.61
C GLU A 61 -14.06 -3.47 -19.97
N LYS A 62 -13.12 -3.52 -20.92
CA LYS A 62 -13.39 -3.97 -22.27
C LYS A 62 -13.25 -5.48 -22.46
N GLY A 63 -12.29 -6.11 -21.76
CA GLY A 63 -12.06 -7.54 -21.88
C GLY A 63 -13.02 -8.38 -21.04
N PHE A 64 -13.39 -7.91 -19.84
CA PHE A 64 -14.24 -8.65 -18.92
C PHE A 64 -15.64 -8.01 -18.68
N GLY A 65 -15.93 -6.86 -19.30
CA GLY A 65 -17.22 -6.17 -19.15
C GLY A 65 -17.49 -5.60 -17.74
N ARG A 66 -16.45 -5.43 -16.90
CA ARG A 66 -16.58 -5.06 -15.48
C ARG A 66 -16.09 -3.61 -15.24
N ALA A 67 -16.80 -2.63 -15.79
CA ALA A 67 -16.39 -1.22 -15.71
C ALA A 67 -16.16 -0.71 -14.28
N PHE A 68 -17.03 -1.03 -13.35
CA PHE A 68 -16.87 -0.63 -11.93
C PHE A 68 -15.58 -1.20 -11.32
N LEU A 69 -15.30 -2.48 -11.56
CA LEU A 69 -14.08 -3.12 -11.06
C LEU A 69 -12.83 -2.51 -11.71
N GLY A 70 -12.86 -2.26 -13.01
CA GLY A 70 -11.76 -1.63 -13.74
C GLY A 70 -11.40 -0.25 -13.16
N ARG A 71 -12.41 0.60 -12.92
CA ARG A 71 -12.23 1.91 -12.28
C ARG A 71 -11.66 1.78 -10.88
N ALA A 72 -12.22 0.89 -10.05
CA ALA A 72 -11.77 0.69 -8.68
C ALA A 72 -10.30 0.20 -8.60
N VAL A 73 -9.88 -0.65 -9.54
CA VAL A 73 -8.49 -1.11 -9.63
C VAL A 73 -7.56 0.01 -10.08
N GLY A 74 -7.95 0.78 -11.11
CA GLY A 74 -7.16 1.92 -11.57
C GLY A 74 -6.99 3.00 -10.50
N ILE A 75 -8.06 3.34 -9.79
CA ILE A 75 -8.02 4.28 -8.64
C ILE A 75 -7.10 3.75 -7.54
N GLY A 76 -7.14 2.45 -7.26
CA GLY A 76 -6.26 1.84 -6.26
C GLY A 76 -4.78 2.01 -6.58
N ILE A 77 -4.36 1.83 -7.83
CA ILE A 77 -2.97 2.05 -8.27
C ILE A 77 -2.59 3.53 -8.15
N VAL A 78 -3.45 4.44 -8.62
CA VAL A 78 -3.17 5.88 -8.58
C VAL A 78 -3.14 6.41 -7.13
N SER A 79 -3.99 5.87 -6.24
CA SER A 79 -4.00 6.31 -4.83
C SER A 79 -2.70 5.98 -4.11
N HIS A 80 -2.07 4.84 -4.42
CA HIS A 80 -0.75 4.50 -3.91
C HIS A 80 0.31 5.50 -4.39
N LEU A 81 0.36 5.77 -5.69
CA LEU A 81 1.27 6.76 -6.26
C LEU A 81 1.13 8.14 -5.59
N ILE A 82 -0.10 8.59 -5.31
CA ILE A 82 -0.32 9.89 -4.65
C ILE A 82 0.28 9.88 -3.24
N LEU A 83 0.12 8.78 -2.51
CA LEU A 83 0.71 8.62 -1.18
C LEU A 83 2.23 8.65 -1.25
N ASP A 84 2.83 7.91 -2.20
CA ASP A 84 4.28 7.90 -2.43
C ASP A 84 4.82 9.29 -2.76
N LEU A 85 4.16 10.04 -3.64
CA LEU A 85 4.55 11.41 -3.97
C LEU A 85 4.52 12.35 -2.77
N ALA A 86 3.65 12.11 -1.79
CA ALA A 86 3.60 12.89 -0.56
C ALA A 86 4.69 12.47 0.43
N THR A 87 4.97 11.19 0.57
CA THR A 87 5.81 10.64 1.63
C THR A 87 7.28 10.52 1.24
N HIS A 88 7.57 10.01 0.05
CA HIS A 88 8.93 9.81 -0.45
C HIS A 88 9.66 11.12 -0.76
N GLY A 89 11.00 11.05 -0.72
CA GLY A 89 11.88 12.14 -1.14
C GLY A 89 11.87 12.36 -2.66
N HIS A 90 12.85 13.11 -3.17
CA HIS A 90 13.00 13.32 -4.63
C HIS A 90 13.62 12.09 -5.30
N ASP A 91 12.93 10.97 -5.24
CA ASP A 91 13.38 9.68 -5.79
C ASP A 91 12.34 9.04 -6.74
N ILE A 92 11.09 9.51 -6.75
CA ILE A 92 10.05 9.06 -7.68
C ILE A 92 10.25 9.72 -9.05
N VAL A 93 10.58 8.92 -10.07
CA VAL A 93 10.83 9.45 -11.41
C VAL A 93 9.52 9.76 -12.16
N LEU A 94 9.51 10.80 -12.98
CA LEU A 94 8.33 11.15 -13.77
C LEU A 94 8.07 10.10 -14.88
N TRP A 95 9.14 9.60 -15.53
CA TRP A 95 9.07 8.54 -16.55
C TRP A 95 10.30 7.62 -16.43
N PRO A 96 10.25 6.38 -16.95
CA PRO A 96 11.41 5.50 -16.99
C PRO A 96 12.55 6.14 -17.81
N GLY A 97 13.65 6.50 -17.14
CA GLY A 97 14.81 7.11 -17.80
C GLY A 97 15.81 7.70 -16.82
N LEU A 98 17.11 7.63 -17.15
CA LEU A 98 18.19 8.10 -16.29
C LEU A 98 18.17 9.61 -16.02
N ALA A 99 17.66 10.39 -16.97
CA ALA A 99 17.56 11.86 -16.87
C ALA A 99 16.15 12.35 -16.55
N ALA A 100 15.27 11.45 -16.09
CA ALA A 100 13.90 11.83 -15.74
C ALA A 100 13.87 12.76 -14.51
N PRO A 101 13.02 13.78 -14.48
CA PRO A 101 12.77 14.56 -13.28
C PRO A 101 12.34 13.66 -12.13
N LYS A 102 12.86 13.95 -10.95
CA LYS A 102 12.49 13.25 -9.72
C LYS A 102 11.54 14.11 -8.91
N LEU A 103 10.50 13.47 -8.39
CA LEU A 103 9.41 14.05 -7.63
C LEU A 103 9.34 13.45 -6.24
N GLY A 104 8.60 14.09 -5.36
CA GLY A 104 8.34 13.67 -3.98
C GLY A 104 8.43 14.86 -3.04
N LEU A 105 7.54 14.92 -2.05
CA LEU A 105 7.52 16.01 -1.07
C LEU A 105 8.43 15.73 0.14
N GLY A 106 8.90 14.49 0.32
CA GLY A 106 9.88 14.13 1.34
C GLY A 106 9.33 14.12 2.76
N LEU A 107 8.05 13.82 2.95
CA LEU A 107 7.43 13.86 4.27
C LEU A 107 8.09 12.87 5.26
N TYR A 108 8.58 11.73 4.78
CA TYR A 108 9.32 10.77 5.59
C TYR A 108 10.58 11.36 6.24
N ALA A 109 11.28 12.24 5.53
CA ALA A 109 12.48 12.89 6.05
C ALA A 109 12.15 14.19 6.82
N ALA A 110 11.21 14.99 6.31
CA ALA A 110 10.91 16.31 6.88
C ALA A 110 10.08 16.23 8.16
N ALA A 111 9.12 15.28 8.22
CA ALA A 111 8.19 15.17 9.35
C ALA A 111 7.66 13.71 9.46
N PRO A 112 8.49 12.74 9.86
CA PRO A 112 8.14 11.32 9.84
C PRO A 112 6.87 10.99 10.64
N MET A 113 6.67 11.61 11.79
CA MET A 113 5.43 11.42 12.57
C MET A 113 4.18 11.96 11.87
N VAL A 114 4.33 13.00 11.04
CA VAL A 114 3.21 13.49 10.21
C VAL A 114 2.94 12.47 9.09
N ALA A 115 3.98 11.90 8.49
CA ALA A 115 3.82 10.82 7.51
C ALA A 115 3.08 9.62 8.12
N PHE A 116 3.46 9.18 9.31
CA PHE A 116 2.76 8.13 10.07
C PHE A 116 1.27 8.45 10.26
N LEU A 117 0.95 9.68 10.66
CA LEU A 117 -0.45 10.11 10.84
C LEU A 117 -1.22 10.14 9.51
N VAL A 118 -0.59 10.57 8.41
CA VAL A 118 -1.19 10.55 7.07
C VAL A 118 -1.55 9.14 6.67
N GLU A 119 -0.65 8.17 6.85
CA GLU A 119 -0.92 6.76 6.52
C GLU A 119 -2.02 6.14 7.40
N LEU A 120 -2.00 6.42 8.70
CA LEU A 120 -3.03 5.96 9.63
C LEU A 120 -4.41 6.55 9.29
N ILE A 121 -4.47 7.85 8.99
CA ILE A 121 -5.71 8.54 8.58
C ILE A 121 -6.18 7.99 7.25
N TYR A 122 -5.29 7.78 6.28
CA TYR A 122 -5.63 7.20 4.99
C TYR A 122 -6.21 5.79 5.13
N GLY A 123 -5.57 4.93 5.92
CA GLY A 123 -6.07 3.57 6.20
C GLY A 123 -7.43 3.58 6.88
N THR A 124 -7.61 4.44 7.88
CA THR A 124 -8.89 4.63 8.60
C THR A 124 -9.99 5.17 7.68
N PHE A 125 -9.65 6.12 6.81
CA PHE A 125 -10.55 6.66 5.81
C PHE A 125 -11.00 5.59 4.79
N CYS A 126 -10.08 4.75 4.31
CA CYS A 126 -10.40 3.62 3.45
C CYS A 126 -11.32 2.61 4.15
N TRP A 127 -11.08 2.31 5.43
CA TRP A 127 -11.97 1.49 6.25
C TRP A 127 -13.38 2.09 6.34
N TYR A 128 -13.48 3.40 6.59
CA TYR A 128 -14.76 4.12 6.67
C TYR A 128 -15.53 4.05 5.35
N LEU A 129 -14.87 4.32 4.21
CA LEU A 129 -15.50 4.23 2.88
C LEU A 129 -15.96 2.80 2.55
N TYR A 130 -15.18 1.81 2.97
CA TYR A 130 -15.51 0.40 2.79
C TYR A 130 -16.63 -0.06 3.72
N ARG A 131 -16.95 0.72 4.76
CA ARG A 131 -17.84 0.35 5.88
C ARG A 131 -17.37 -0.93 6.55
N GLY A 132 -16.08 -1.05 6.80
CA GLY A 132 -15.43 -2.24 7.34
C GLY A 132 -15.85 -2.55 8.77
N GLY A 133 -15.77 -3.82 9.16
CA GLY A 133 -16.03 -4.24 10.52
C GLY A 133 -14.93 -3.79 11.52
N PRO A 134 -15.21 -3.86 12.83
CA PRO A 134 -14.28 -3.41 13.87
C PRO A 134 -12.95 -4.18 13.86
N GLY A 135 -12.95 -5.46 13.49
CA GLY A 135 -11.73 -6.25 13.36
C GLY A 135 -10.79 -5.72 12.29
N LEU A 136 -11.31 -5.20 11.17
CA LEU A 136 -10.50 -4.58 10.13
C LEU A 136 -9.88 -3.26 10.62
N LEU A 137 -10.65 -2.43 11.35
CA LEU A 137 -10.11 -1.21 11.95
C LEU A 137 -9.02 -1.51 12.97
N ALA A 138 -9.26 -2.49 13.85
CA ALA A 138 -8.26 -2.93 14.82
C ALA A 138 -6.96 -3.40 14.13
N PHE A 139 -7.08 -4.18 13.05
CA PHE A 139 -5.92 -4.61 12.27
C PHE A 139 -5.17 -3.42 11.67
N ILE A 140 -5.85 -2.48 11.00
CA ILE A 140 -5.24 -1.28 10.41
C ILE A 140 -4.48 -0.50 11.49
N THR A 141 -5.10 -0.26 12.65
CA THR A 141 -4.48 0.46 13.76
C THR A 141 -3.25 -0.25 14.30
N ILE A 142 -3.36 -1.56 14.58
CA ILE A 142 -2.26 -2.37 15.13
C ILE A 142 -1.11 -2.47 14.12
N ALA A 143 -1.39 -2.68 12.84
CA ALA A 143 -0.37 -2.77 11.80
C ALA A 143 0.40 -1.46 11.65
N ASN A 144 -0.29 -0.30 11.68
CA ASN A 144 0.38 0.99 11.67
C ASN A 144 1.23 1.20 12.94
N LEU A 145 0.69 0.90 14.12
CA LEU A 145 1.44 1.04 15.38
C LEU A 145 2.66 0.10 15.44
N ALA A 146 2.57 -1.10 14.86
CA ALA A 146 3.70 -2.03 14.78
C ALA A 146 4.86 -1.51 13.91
N ASN A 147 4.58 -0.59 12.99
CA ASN A 147 5.59 0.08 12.17
C ASN A 147 6.01 1.45 12.73
N LEU A 148 5.62 1.82 13.95
CA LEU A 148 5.91 3.15 14.50
C LEU A 148 7.41 3.42 14.62
N SER A 149 8.23 2.39 14.86
CA SER A 149 9.70 2.52 14.96
C SER A 149 10.32 3.12 13.69
N ILE A 150 9.80 2.75 12.51
CA ILE A 150 10.36 3.25 11.24
C ILE A 150 10.04 4.75 11.01
N PHE A 151 9.09 5.31 11.75
CA PHE A 151 8.74 6.73 11.73
C PHE A 151 9.34 7.54 12.88
N SER A 152 10.01 6.87 13.84
CA SER A 152 10.59 7.54 15.01
C SER A 152 11.99 7.01 15.29
N PRO A 153 13.03 7.81 15.06
CA PRO A 153 14.41 7.38 15.30
C PRO A 153 14.71 7.09 16.77
N ASP A 154 13.84 7.51 17.69
CA ASP A 154 13.97 7.28 19.12
C ASP A 154 13.40 5.93 19.58
N ILE A 155 12.64 5.24 18.73
CA ILE A 155 12.04 3.96 19.03
C ILE A 155 12.84 2.88 18.28
N PRO A 156 13.61 2.02 18.99
CA PRO A 156 14.34 0.96 18.31
C PRO A 156 13.37 -0.08 17.73
N GLY A 157 13.64 -0.49 16.48
CA GLY A 157 12.83 -1.45 15.77
C GLY A 157 13.66 -2.46 14.98
N PRO A 158 13.01 -3.47 14.37
CA PRO A 158 13.68 -4.52 13.62
C PRO A 158 14.40 -4.01 12.36
N GLU A 159 14.03 -2.82 11.85
CA GLU A 159 14.67 -2.19 10.68
C GLU A 159 16.17 -1.94 10.86
N GLN A 160 16.64 -1.79 12.10
CA GLN A 160 18.06 -1.60 12.39
C GLN A 160 18.91 -2.82 11.96
N PHE A 161 18.33 -4.02 11.99
CA PHE A 161 19.00 -5.25 11.55
C PHE A 161 19.02 -5.40 10.02
N LEU A 162 18.32 -4.53 9.30
CA LEU A 162 18.23 -4.55 7.84
C LEU A 162 19.27 -3.64 7.18
N ALA A 163 20.00 -2.85 7.97
CA ALA A 163 21.07 -1.99 7.50
C ALA A 163 22.15 -2.79 6.75
N GLY A 164 22.52 -2.34 5.55
CA GLY A 164 23.47 -3.04 4.69
C GLY A 164 22.93 -4.31 4.00
N HIS A 165 21.68 -4.68 4.24
CA HIS A 165 21.05 -5.87 3.68
C HIS A 165 19.79 -5.55 2.84
N PRO A 166 19.92 -4.86 1.68
CA PRO A 166 18.77 -4.35 0.92
C PRO A 166 17.81 -5.45 0.47
N LEU A 167 18.27 -6.63 0.07
CA LEU A 167 17.37 -7.72 -0.30
C LEU A 167 16.61 -8.32 0.90
N LEU A 168 17.22 -8.29 2.09
CA LEU A 168 16.52 -8.69 3.31
C LEU A 168 15.42 -7.69 3.67
N LEU A 169 15.70 -6.39 3.50
CA LEU A 169 14.69 -5.34 3.64
C LEU A 169 13.52 -5.54 2.67
N VAL A 170 13.81 -5.76 1.38
CA VAL A 170 12.78 -6.04 0.36
C VAL A 170 11.95 -7.26 0.73
N THR A 171 12.60 -8.33 1.24
CA THR A 171 11.91 -9.54 1.70
C THR A 171 11.00 -9.25 2.90
N PHE A 172 11.48 -8.46 3.85
CA PHE A 172 10.71 -8.09 5.04
C PHE A 172 9.44 -7.30 4.65
N ILE A 173 9.58 -6.30 3.79
CA ILE A 173 8.44 -5.52 3.27
C ILE A 173 7.48 -6.43 2.48
N PHE A 174 7.99 -7.32 1.63
CA PHE A 174 7.17 -8.28 0.90
C PHE A 174 6.33 -9.15 1.85
N MET A 175 6.93 -9.67 2.91
CA MET A 175 6.21 -10.46 3.91
C MET A 175 5.12 -9.66 4.62
N GLN A 176 5.40 -8.40 4.96
CA GLN A 176 4.38 -7.50 5.53
C GLN A 176 3.21 -7.28 4.57
N ILE A 177 3.48 -7.07 3.27
CA ILE A 177 2.45 -6.93 2.24
C ILE A 177 1.60 -8.19 2.16
N VAL A 178 2.22 -9.38 2.07
CA VAL A 178 1.49 -10.66 1.97
C VAL A 178 0.61 -10.89 3.20
N VAL A 179 1.16 -10.72 4.40
CA VAL A 179 0.41 -10.88 5.66
C VAL A 179 -0.76 -9.90 5.70
N SER A 180 -0.54 -8.63 5.34
CA SER A 180 -1.59 -7.61 5.32
C SER A 180 -2.70 -7.95 4.32
N LEU A 181 -2.36 -8.36 3.10
CA LEU A 181 -3.33 -8.75 2.08
C LEU A 181 -4.17 -9.96 2.52
N VAL A 182 -3.55 -10.96 3.15
CA VAL A 182 -4.24 -12.14 3.66
C VAL A 182 -5.19 -11.77 4.79
N LEU A 183 -4.72 -11.02 5.80
CA LEU A 183 -5.53 -10.63 6.95
C LEU A 183 -6.69 -9.71 6.56
N VAL A 184 -6.44 -8.69 5.73
CA VAL A 184 -7.50 -7.82 5.22
C VAL A 184 -8.52 -8.63 4.40
N GLY A 185 -8.05 -9.59 3.58
CA GLY A 185 -8.92 -10.47 2.81
C GLY A 185 -9.84 -11.33 3.70
N ILE A 186 -9.30 -11.90 4.77
CA ILE A 186 -10.06 -12.71 5.74
C ILE A 186 -11.07 -11.85 6.49
N LEU A 187 -10.63 -10.71 7.02
CA LEU A 187 -11.48 -9.82 7.82
C LEU A 187 -12.62 -9.19 6.99
N ALA A 188 -12.32 -8.84 5.72
CA ALA A 188 -13.32 -8.32 4.80
C ALA A 188 -14.39 -9.37 4.45
N ARG A 189 -14.01 -10.63 4.23
CA ARG A 189 -14.96 -11.73 3.96
C ARG A 189 -15.87 -11.99 5.15
N ARG A 190 -15.32 -12.14 6.35
CA ARG A 190 -16.09 -12.37 7.59
C ARG A 190 -17.11 -11.27 7.84
N HIS A 191 -16.77 -10.02 7.57
CA HIS A 191 -17.70 -8.90 7.71
C HIS A 191 -18.84 -8.97 6.70
N GLY A 192 -18.58 -9.33 5.44
CA GLY A 192 -19.58 -9.52 4.41
C GLY A 192 -20.58 -10.65 4.74
N GLU A 193 -20.09 -11.79 5.23
CA GLU A 193 -20.90 -12.93 5.64
C GLU A 193 -21.84 -12.58 6.81
N ALA A 194 -21.30 -11.96 7.87
CA ALA A 194 -22.09 -11.53 9.04
C ALA A 194 -23.19 -10.51 8.66
N SER A 195 -22.91 -9.61 7.73
CA SER A 195 -23.89 -8.64 7.24
C SER A 195 -25.04 -9.30 6.47
N THR A 196 -24.74 -10.33 5.69
CA THR A 196 -25.72 -11.09 4.90
C THR A 196 -26.62 -11.96 5.79
N GLU A 197 -26.07 -12.57 6.83
CA GLU A 197 -26.83 -13.37 7.80
C GLU A 197 -27.80 -12.52 8.62
N THR A 198 -27.36 -11.36 9.10
CA THR A 198 -28.21 -10.42 9.85
C THR A 198 -29.37 -9.90 8.98
N TRP A 199 -29.09 -9.60 7.71
CA TRP A 199 -30.13 -9.16 6.78
C TRP A 199 -31.16 -10.27 6.48
N SER A 200 -30.70 -11.49 6.25
CA SER A 200 -31.58 -12.65 5.98
C SER A 200 -32.40 -13.08 7.21
N ALA A 201 -31.87 -12.92 8.43
CA ALA A 201 -32.61 -13.15 9.67
C ALA A 201 -33.69 -12.10 9.88
N GLY A 202 -33.40 -10.83 9.59
CA GLY A 202 -34.36 -9.73 9.65
C GLY A 202 -35.56 -9.93 8.71
N LEU A 203 -35.32 -10.37 7.48
CA LEU A 203 -36.38 -10.69 6.53
C LEU A 203 -37.28 -11.83 7.00
N ARG A 204 -36.72 -12.91 7.56
CA ARG A 204 -37.47 -14.04 8.10
C ARG A 204 -38.40 -13.61 9.24
N HIS A 205 -37.95 -12.71 10.12
CA HIS A 205 -38.77 -12.16 11.20
C HIS A 205 -39.94 -11.28 10.70
N GLN A 206 -39.75 -10.55 9.61
CA GLN A 206 -40.82 -9.74 9.01
C GLN A 206 -41.90 -10.61 8.36
N VAL A 207 -41.52 -11.68 7.64
CA VAL A 207 -42.45 -12.63 7.01
C VAL A 207 -43.29 -13.42 8.03
N GLN A 208 -42.75 -13.68 9.24
CA GLN A 208 -43.48 -14.38 10.29
C GLN A 208 -44.49 -13.50 11.07
N ARG A 209 -44.43 -12.19 10.92
CA ARG A 209 -45.31 -11.23 11.62
C ARG A 209 -46.42 -10.64 10.74
N GLY A 210 -46.45 -10.91 9.44
CA GLY A 210 -47.51 -10.53 8.49
C GLY A 210 -48.36 -11.72 8.15
#